data_6b1974ad1d39ae6088aac39e565a5fc1
#
_entry.id   6b1974ad1d39ae6088aac39e565a5fc1
#
_cell.length_a   1.000
_cell.length_b   1.000
_cell.length_c   1.000
_cell.angle_alpha   90.00
_cell.angle_beta   90.00
_cell.angle_gamma   90.00
#
_symmetry.space_group_name_H-M   'P 1'
#
loop_
_entity.id
_entity.type
_entity.pdbx_description
1 polymer ?
#
loop_
_entity_poly.entity_id
_entity_poly.type
_entity_poly.pdbx_seq_one_letter_code
_entity_poly.pdbx_strand_id
1 'polypeptide(L)'
;MNYEKEPLHISTSVPNGTYEVTVTVTAHEDIVFTILSQSRRFMAQDINLGKGESTDITFNVSVCDYHKNNEDYTNVNGVQIDIMCDGDFTALSAVSP
;
A
#
# COMPACT_ATOMS: atom_id res chain seq x y z
N MET A 1 9.26 -14.83 -1.24
CA MET A 1 8.24 -15.14 -2.27
C MET A 1 8.44 -14.28 -3.49
N ASN A 2 8.36 -14.86 -4.65
CA ASN A 2 8.49 -14.12 -5.91
C ASN A 2 7.11 -13.78 -6.45
N TYR A 3 6.87 -12.49 -6.64
CA TYR A 3 5.65 -12.02 -7.27
C TYR A 3 5.95 -11.75 -8.74
N GLU A 4 5.30 -12.48 -9.62
CA GLU A 4 5.55 -12.36 -11.05
C GLU A 4 4.83 -11.16 -11.68
N LYS A 5 3.78 -10.70 -11.06
CA LYS A 5 3.01 -9.55 -11.54
C LYS A 5 3.60 -8.25 -11.01
N GLU A 6 3.45 -7.19 -11.78
CA GLU A 6 3.82 -5.86 -11.33
C GLU A 6 2.96 -5.45 -10.13
N PRO A 7 3.54 -4.72 -9.17
CA PRO A 7 2.77 -4.21 -8.04
C PRO A 7 1.66 -3.27 -8.49
N LEU A 8 0.52 -3.34 -7.83
CA LEU A 8 -0.51 -2.32 -7.98
C LEU A 8 -0.11 -1.12 -7.13
N HIS A 9 0.08 0.00 -7.76
CA HIS A 9 0.47 1.22 -7.08
C HIS A 9 -0.73 2.14 -6.91
N ILE A 10 -1.01 2.53 -5.66
CA ILE A 10 -2.09 3.47 -5.32
C ILE A 10 -1.45 4.70 -4.71
N SER A 11 -1.73 5.86 -5.29
CA SER A 11 -1.20 7.13 -4.82
C SER A 11 -2.35 8.07 -4.46
N THR A 12 -2.31 8.63 -3.26
CA THR A 12 -3.31 9.57 -2.79
C THR A 12 -2.63 10.86 -2.39
N SER A 13 -2.94 11.95 -3.10
CA SER A 13 -2.32 13.24 -2.84
C SER A 13 -2.94 13.90 -1.62
N VAL A 14 -2.12 14.12 -0.59
CA VAL A 14 -2.53 14.75 0.66
C VAL A 14 -1.41 15.64 1.19
N PRO A 15 -1.72 16.68 1.98
CA PRO A 15 -0.68 17.49 2.60
C PRO A 15 0.09 16.71 3.66
N ASN A 16 1.20 17.27 4.13
CA ASN A 16 1.97 16.66 5.19
C ASN A 16 1.13 16.45 6.45
N GLY A 17 1.30 15.30 7.08
CA GLY A 17 0.55 14.95 8.27
C GLY A 17 0.56 13.46 8.53
N THR A 18 -0.16 13.04 9.54
CA THR A 18 -0.32 11.62 9.86
C THR A 18 -1.72 11.18 9.44
N TYR A 19 -1.80 10.06 8.75
CA TYR A 19 -3.04 9.56 8.19
C TYR A 19 -3.25 8.10 8.58
N GLU A 20 -4.52 7.74 8.78
CA GLU A 20 -4.93 6.36 8.87
C GLU A 20 -5.34 5.88 7.48
N VAL A 21 -4.76 4.77 7.05
CA VAL A 21 -5.04 4.19 5.73
C VAL A 21 -5.65 2.82 5.92
N THR A 22 -6.76 2.57 5.26
CA THR A 22 -7.38 1.24 5.21
C THR A 22 -7.37 0.76 3.78
N VAL A 23 -6.76 -0.39 3.55
CA VAL A 23 -6.74 -1.04 2.24
C VAL A 23 -7.63 -2.27 2.32
N THR A 24 -8.65 -2.32 1.47
CA THR A 24 -9.55 -3.47 1.36
C THR A 24 -9.14 -4.28 0.14
N VAL A 25 -8.75 -5.52 0.35
CA VAL A 25 -8.34 -6.43 -0.71
C VAL A 25 -9.37 -7.53 -0.86
N THR A 26 -9.89 -7.71 -2.07
CA THR A 26 -10.84 -8.77 -2.41
C THR A 26 -10.20 -9.71 -3.42
N ALA A 27 -10.16 -10.99 -3.08
CA ALA A 27 -9.56 -12.02 -3.91
C ALA A 27 -10.54 -12.54 -4.94
N HIS A 28 -10.13 -12.61 -6.21
CA HIS A 28 -10.91 -13.23 -7.28
C HIS A 28 -10.45 -14.65 -7.56
N GLU A 29 -9.35 -15.04 -6.95
CA GLU A 29 -8.83 -16.41 -6.94
C GLU A 29 -8.00 -16.55 -5.65
N ASP A 30 -7.48 -17.72 -5.37
CA ASP A 30 -6.62 -17.89 -4.20
C ASP A 30 -5.35 -17.07 -4.41
N ILE A 31 -5.07 -16.15 -3.49
CA ILE A 31 -3.93 -15.24 -3.61
C ILE A 31 -3.11 -15.15 -2.33
N VAL A 32 -1.87 -14.72 -2.51
CA VAL A 32 -1.00 -14.25 -1.43
C VAL A 32 -0.56 -12.86 -1.80
N PHE A 33 -0.68 -11.92 -0.88
CA PHE A 33 -0.31 -10.53 -1.17
C PHE A 33 0.51 -9.91 -0.04
N THR A 34 1.24 -8.86 -0.41
CA THR A 34 2.05 -8.05 0.50
C THR A 34 1.78 -6.59 0.21
N ILE A 35 1.59 -5.79 1.26
CA ILE A 35 1.37 -4.35 1.15
C ILE A 35 2.57 -3.60 1.68
N LEU A 36 3.11 -2.69 0.85
CA LEU A 36 4.16 -1.76 1.27
C LEU A 36 3.59 -0.35 1.25
N SER A 37 4.05 0.46 2.18
CA SER A 37 3.70 1.87 2.24
C SER A 37 4.96 2.72 2.10
N GLN A 38 4.86 3.82 1.39
CA GLN A 38 5.96 4.75 1.16
C GLN A 38 7.19 4.05 0.56
N SER A 39 6.95 3.05 -0.25
CA SER A 39 7.94 2.24 -0.99
C SER A 39 8.94 1.47 -0.14
N ARG A 40 8.78 1.45 1.19
CA ARG A 40 9.77 0.83 2.07
C ARG A 40 9.21 -0.04 3.19
N ARG A 41 8.05 0.30 3.70
CA ARG A 41 7.54 -0.34 4.92
C ARG A 41 6.53 -1.40 4.58
N PHE A 42 6.80 -2.61 5.06
CA PHE A 42 5.83 -3.69 4.96
C PHE A 42 4.71 -3.45 5.97
N MET A 43 3.50 -3.23 5.50
CA MET A 43 2.32 -3.05 6.34
C MET A 43 1.58 -4.37 6.55
N ALA A 44 1.65 -5.25 5.57
CA ALA A 44 1.14 -6.60 5.66
C ALA A 44 1.99 -7.46 4.76
N GLN A 45 2.42 -8.61 5.23
CA GLN A 45 3.35 -9.46 4.48
C GLN A 45 2.79 -10.88 4.34
N ASP A 46 2.80 -11.39 3.11
CA ASP A 46 2.40 -12.77 2.78
C ASP A 46 1.03 -13.14 3.36
N ILE A 47 0.03 -12.30 3.11
CA ILE A 47 -1.34 -12.52 3.56
C ILE A 47 -2.05 -13.44 2.56
N ASN A 48 -2.64 -14.50 3.07
CA ASN A 48 -3.38 -15.46 2.25
C ASN A 48 -4.87 -15.12 2.22
N LEU A 49 -5.44 -15.08 1.01
CA LEU A 49 -6.88 -14.95 0.83
C LEU A 49 -7.36 -16.03 -0.13
N GLY A 50 -8.47 -16.67 0.21
CA GLY A 50 -9.12 -17.58 -0.71
C GLY A 50 -10.06 -16.85 -1.67
N LYS A 51 -10.36 -17.48 -2.78
CA LYS A 51 -11.28 -16.94 -3.79
C LYS A 51 -12.58 -16.46 -3.14
N GLY A 52 -12.94 -15.20 -3.40
CA GLY A 52 -14.17 -14.59 -2.89
C GLY A 52 -14.03 -13.97 -1.50
N GLU A 53 -12.88 -14.11 -0.86
CA GLU A 53 -12.65 -13.51 0.45
C GLU A 53 -12.15 -12.08 0.34
N SER A 54 -12.43 -11.28 1.36
CA SER A 54 -11.94 -9.91 1.49
C SER A 54 -11.33 -9.70 2.85
N THR A 55 -10.38 -8.78 2.92
CA THR A 55 -9.82 -8.35 4.20
C THR A 55 -9.51 -6.87 4.17
N ASP A 56 -9.56 -6.24 5.36
CA ASP A 56 -9.18 -4.83 5.53
C ASP A 56 -7.86 -4.79 6.29
N ILE A 57 -6.90 -4.06 5.75
CA ILE A 57 -5.62 -3.81 6.41
C ILE A 57 -5.56 -2.33 6.75
N THR A 58 -5.46 -2.01 8.03
CA THR A 58 -5.42 -0.62 8.50
C THR A 58 -4.06 -0.31 9.11
N PHE A 59 -3.49 0.83 8.74
CA PHE A 59 -2.20 1.26 9.25
C PHE A 59 -2.08 2.78 9.20
N ASN A 60 -1.09 3.32 9.92
CA ASN A 60 -0.83 4.75 9.97
C ASN A 60 0.38 5.09 9.10
N VAL A 61 0.28 6.21 8.39
CA VAL A 61 1.33 6.70 7.52
C VAL A 61 1.62 8.16 7.86
N SER A 62 2.90 8.49 7.96
CA SER A 62 3.33 9.88 8.09
C SER A 62 3.80 10.39 6.74
N VAL A 63 3.21 11.48 6.28
CA VAL A 63 3.58 12.15 5.05
C VAL A 63 4.37 13.39 5.41
N CYS A 64 5.60 13.47 4.93
CA CYS A 64 6.49 14.58 5.23
C CYS A 64 7.46 14.83 4.08
N ASP A 65 8.06 16.02 4.11
CA ASP A 65 9.10 16.36 3.14
C ASP A 65 10.38 15.60 3.48
N TYR A 66 11.10 15.22 2.45
CA TYR A 66 12.30 14.44 2.57
C TYR A 66 13.53 15.24 2.19
N HIS A 67 14.52 15.26 3.09
CA HIS A 67 15.85 15.77 2.77
C HIS A 67 16.84 14.64 2.99
N LYS A 68 17.64 14.34 1.97
CA LYS A 68 18.64 13.31 2.07
C LYS A 68 19.91 13.76 1.37
N ASN A 69 21.00 13.86 2.13
CA ASN A 69 22.33 14.13 1.58
C ASN A 69 22.40 15.37 0.67
N ASN A 70 21.82 16.47 1.13
CA ASN A 70 21.80 17.74 0.40
C ASN A 70 21.01 17.73 -0.91
N GLU A 71 20.25 16.69 -1.14
CA GLU A 71 19.31 16.65 -2.23
C GLU A 71 17.94 17.08 -1.74
N ASP A 72 17.32 18.00 -2.44
CA ASP A 72 15.96 18.39 -2.14
C ASP A 72 15.01 17.37 -2.72
N TYR A 73 14.46 16.56 -1.85
CA TYR A 73 13.33 15.74 -2.24
C TYR A 73 12.07 16.52 -1.94
N THR A 74 11.37 16.85 -2.98
CA THR A 74 10.02 17.32 -2.78
C THR A 74 9.24 16.20 -2.13
N ASN A 75 8.31 16.58 -1.28
CA ASN A 75 7.29 15.71 -0.76
C ASN A 75 6.88 14.70 -1.85
N VAL A 76 6.95 13.42 -1.55
CA VAL A 76 6.44 12.37 -2.41
C VAL A 76 4.92 12.41 -2.33
N ASN A 77 4.36 13.53 -2.56
CA ASN A 77 2.95 13.90 -2.65
C ASN A 77 1.95 12.88 -2.10
N GLY A 78 1.98 12.69 -0.78
CA GLY A 78 0.92 11.96 -0.13
C GLY A 78 1.22 10.51 0.16
N VAL A 79 0.17 9.73 0.27
CA VAL A 79 0.24 8.32 0.64
C VAL A 79 0.53 7.48 -0.59
N GLN A 80 1.58 6.67 -0.51
CA GLN A 80 1.99 5.76 -1.58
C GLN A 80 1.84 4.32 -1.07
N ILE A 81 1.08 3.52 -1.79
CA ILE A 81 0.82 2.13 -1.42
C ILE A 81 1.14 1.24 -2.61
N ASP A 82 1.91 0.19 -2.36
CA ASP A 82 2.19 -0.83 -3.36
C ASP A 82 1.67 -2.17 -2.87
N ILE A 83 0.89 -2.85 -3.70
CA ILE A 83 0.34 -4.16 -3.38
C ILE A 83 0.93 -5.17 -4.35
N MET A 84 1.72 -6.08 -3.80
CA MET A 84 2.33 -7.18 -4.55
C MET A 84 1.47 -8.42 -4.35
N CYS A 85 1.01 -9.02 -5.44
CA CYS A 85 0.07 -10.13 -5.38
C CYS A 85 0.36 -11.13 -6.50
N ASP A 86 0.14 -12.40 -6.23
CA ASP A 86 0.42 -13.48 -7.18
C ASP A 86 -0.77 -13.90 -8.02
N GLY A 87 -1.93 -13.28 -7.83
CA GLY A 87 -3.14 -13.63 -8.55
C GLY A 87 -4.06 -12.44 -8.79
N ASP A 88 -5.30 -12.72 -9.19
CA ASP A 88 -6.27 -11.68 -9.51
C ASP A 88 -6.99 -11.17 -8.27
N PHE A 89 -7.09 -9.86 -8.15
CA PHE A 89 -7.66 -9.21 -6.97
C PHE A 89 -8.17 -7.82 -7.30
N THR A 90 -8.98 -7.28 -6.39
CA THR A 90 -9.39 -5.87 -6.41
C THR A 90 -8.96 -5.23 -5.09
N ALA A 91 -8.43 -4.03 -5.16
CA ALA A 91 -8.04 -3.31 -3.96
C ALA A 91 -8.62 -1.90 -3.97
N LEU A 92 -9.10 -1.47 -2.81
CA LEU A 92 -9.61 -0.12 -2.58
C LEU A 92 -8.86 0.45 -1.38
N SER A 93 -8.61 1.75 -1.40
CA SER A 93 -7.98 2.42 -0.27
C SER A 93 -8.82 3.59 0.22
N ALA A 94 -8.80 3.81 1.53
CA ALA A 94 -9.41 4.95 2.17
C ALA A 94 -8.38 5.60 3.08
N VAL A 95 -8.24 6.92 2.97
CA VAL A 95 -7.26 7.68 3.73
C VAL A 95 -8.01 8.72 4.56
N SER A 96 -7.78 8.73 5.87
CA SER A 96 -8.35 9.74 6.77
C SER A 96 -7.28 10.36 7.67
N PRO A 97 -7.45 11.66 7.97
CA PRO A 97 -6.50 12.36 8.83
C PRO A 97 -6.52 11.88 10.27
#